data_7ce4a38923aa37c7c5d02ea134903621
#
_entry.id   7ce4a38923aa37c7c5d02ea134903621
#
_cell.length_a   1.000
_cell.length_b   1.000
_cell.length_c   1.000
_cell.angle_alpha   90.00
_cell.angle_beta   90.00
_cell.angle_gamma   90.00
#
_symmetry.space_group_name_H-M   'P 1'
#
loop_
_entity.id
_entity.type
_entity.pdbx_description
1 polymer ?
#
loop_
_entity_poly.entity_id
_entity_poly.type
_entity_poly.pdbx_seq_one_letter_code
_entity_poly.pdbx_strand_id
1 'polypeptide(L)'
;MRKIAFKNILRFWHNKQQHNRVNWYRTLQINFMLLPFSIAKKLPILIYGPCELGVLRGNIVFSSEPYKGILKIGLTDPLRTISTPSFLAIHGNLHVGKNTILRRGTRILIEPEGTLQIQDYVSIGVCCSIQVSTNISIGKATSIGNNTTIMDTDFHYIVNTTNNCVKNNQAPIDIGDHNWIGSYCTIKKGTKTPKGTIVAGPNSMTSKDYTNIVKEYSLIAGSPATLIAENLRRINNIHSEEVLRNYFKKSQTFYTIEADQLESFCLPNLNNKC
;
A
#
# COMPACT_ATOMS: atom_id res chain seq x y z
N MET A 1 -27.05 13.42 25.51
CA MET A 1 -26.19 12.34 26.04
C MET A 1 -26.61 10.95 25.54
N ARG A 2 -27.89 10.51 25.56
CA ARG A 2 -28.31 9.16 25.12
C ARG A 2 -28.01 8.83 23.65
N LYS A 3 -28.14 9.77 22.70
CA LYS A 3 -27.86 9.54 21.26
C LYS A 3 -26.38 9.30 20.96
N ILE A 4 -25.46 9.92 21.73
CA ILE A 4 -24.00 9.73 21.55
C ILE A 4 -23.58 8.36 22.07
N ALA A 5 -24.12 7.95 23.24
CA ALA A 5 -23.86 6.62 23.80
C ALA A 5 -24.36 5.49 22.85
N PHE A 6 -25.54 5.66 22.26
CA PHE A 6 -26.10 4.66 21.32
C PHE A 6 -25.29 4.57 20.01
N LYS A 7 -24.84 5.70 19.44
CA LYS A 7 -23.90 5.71 18.28
C LYS A 7 -22.58 4.99 18.61
N ASN A 8 -22.06 5.19 19.80
CA ASN A 8 -20.81 4.52 20.23
C ASN A 8 -21.02 3.01 20.43
N ILE A 9 -22.17 2.57 20.92
CA ILE A 9 -22.52 1.17 21.05
C ILE A 9 -22.69 0.53 19.67
N LEU A 10 -23.41 1.17 18.73
CA LEU A 10 -23.56 0.68 17.37
C LEU A 10 -22.21 0.60 16.65
N ARG A 11 -21.33 1.61 16.82
CA ARG A 11 -19.97 1.59 16.27
C ARG A 11 -19.13 0.48 16.88
N PHE A 12 -19.27 0.21 18.17
CA PHE A 12 -18.61 -0.91 18.85
C PHE A 12 -19.06 -2.27 18.28
N TRP A 13 -20.38 -2.47 18.09
CA TRP A 13 -20.93 -3.69 17.50
C TRP A 13 -20.55 -3.84 16.04
N HIS A 14 -20.61 -2.78 15.25
CA HIS A 14 -20.17 -2.77 13.86
C HIS A 14 -18.69 -3.14 13.73
N ASN A 15 -17.83 -2.52 14.54
CA ASN A 15 -16.40 -2.87 14.58
C ASN A 15 -16.15 -4.31 15.06
N LYS A 16 -17.03 -4.83 15.93
CA LYS A 16 -16.98 -6.23 16.36
C LYS A 16 -17.30 -7.18 15.21
N GLN A 17 -18.31 -6.88 14.44
CA GLN A 17 -18.69 -7.70 13.27
C GLN A 17 -17.64 -7.63 12.14
N GLN A 18 -16.99 -6.49 11.95
CA GLN A 18 -15.95 -6.33 10.93
C GLN A 18 -14.56 -6.77 11.38
N HIS A 19 -14.42 -7.35 12.57
CA HIS A 19 -13.12 -7.75 13.12
C HIS A 19 -12.06 -6.63 13.16
N ASN A 20 -12.46 -5.36 13.14
CA ASN A 20 -11.57 -4.20 13.23
C ASN A 20 -11.23 -3.82 14.67
N ARG A 21 -10.94 -4.84 15.51
CA ARG A 21 -10.47 -4.63 16.88
C ARG A 21 -8.95 -4.60 16.90
N VAL A 22 -8.40 -3.65 17.67
CA VAL A 22 -6.96 -3.62 17.94
C VAL A 22 -6.56 -4.91 18.67
N ASN A 23 -5.61 -5.62 18.11
CA ASN A 23 -4.93 -6.74 18.75
C ASN A 23 -3.84 -6.16 19.68
N TRP A 24 -4.21 -5.89 20.92
CA TRP A 24 -3.32 -5.24 21.88
C TRP A 24 -2.06 -6.05 22.15
N TYR A 25 -2.16 -7.37 22.21
CA TYR A 25 -0.99 -8.23 22.42
C TYR A 25 0.06 -8.03 21.31
N ARG A 26 -0.34 -8.15 20.04
CA ARG A 26 0.55 -7.97 18.91
C ARG A 26 0.99 -6.51 18.73
N THR A 27 0.11 -5.56 19.05
CA THR A 27 0.43 -4.13 19.05
C THR A 27 1.54 -3.79 20.03
N LEU A 28 1.43 -4.25 21.28
CA LEU A 28 2.47 -4.05 22.28
C LEU A 28 3.75 -4.78 21.89
N GLN A 29 3.64 -6.05 21.48
CA GLN A 29 4.79 -6.85 21.08
C GLN A 29 5.64 -6.15 20.03
N ILE A 30 5.08 -5.74 18.89
CA ILE A 30 5.87 -5.13 17.81
C ILE A 30 6.47 -3.77 18.21
N ASN A 31 5.70 -2.93 18.91
CA ASN A 31 6.19 -1.62 19.32
C ASN A 31 7.37 -1.72 20.30
N PHE A 32 7.24 -2.57 21.32
CA PHE A 32 8.29 -2.66 22.35
C PHE A 32 9.45 -3.58 21.99
N MET A 33 9.32 -4.43 20.96
CA MET A 33 10.45 -5.21 20.44
C MET A 33 11.32 -4.45 19.46
N LEU A 34 10.74 -3.57 18.63
CA LEU A 34 11.45 -2.93 17.52
C LEU A 34 11.71 -1.44 17.72
N LEU A 35 11.12 -0.81 18.71
CA LEU A 35 11.24 0.65 18.89
C LEU A 35 11.81 1.00 20.26
N PRO A 36 12.63 2.07 20.36
CA PRO A 36 13.01 2.64 21.65
C PRO A 36 11.78 2.99 22.48
N PHE A 37 11.88 2.84 23.82
CA PHE A 37 10.75 3.07 24.73
C PHE A 37 10.07 4.43 24.56
N SER A 38 10.86 5.49 24.30
CA SER A 38 10.36 6.85 24.04
C SER A 38 9.38 6.94 22.86
N ILE A 39 9.56 6.09 21.85
CA ILE A 39 8.70 5.97 20.67
C ILE A 39 7.60 4.92 20.92
N ALA A 40 7.96 3.75 21.43
CA ALA A 40 7.06 2.62 21.66
C ALA A 40 5.84 3.00 22.52
N LYS A 41 6.02 3.82 23.57
CA LYS A 41 4.94 4.31 24.44
C LYS A 41 3.88 5.13 23.71
N LYS A 42 4.19 5.72 22.54
CA LYS A 42 3.23 6.43 21.68
C LYS A 42 2.38 5.48 20.84
N LEU A 43 2.70 4.18 20.81
CA LEU A 43 2.03 3.13 20.04
C LEU A 43 1.86 3.51 18.54
N PRO A 44 2.96 3.86 17.85
CA PRO A 44 2.87 4.25 16.45
C PRO A 44 2.35 3.15 15.54
N ILE A 45 2.55 1.88 15.87
CA ILE A 45 2.07 0.74 15.10
C ILE A 45 0.83 0.16 15.78
N LEU A 46 -0.32 0.17 15.09
CA LEU A 46 -1.54 -0.49 15.56
C LEU A 46 -1.85 -1.70 14.69
N ILE A 47 -1.99 -2.86 15.33
CA ILE A 47 -2.38 -4.12 14.67
C ILE A 47 -3.85 -4.40 14.95
N TYR A 48 -4.60 -4.71 13.91
CA TYR A 48 -6.03 -5.05 13.96
C TYR A 48 -6.25 -6.51 13.58
N GLY A 49 -7.00 -7.24 14.41
CA GLY A 49 -7.36 -8.64 14.20
C GLY A 49 -6.17 -9.61 14.21
N PRO A 50 -6.25 -10.74 13.50
CA PRO A 50 -5.21 -11.75 13.50
C PRO A 50 -3.95 -11.28 12.78
N CYS A 51 -2.80 -11.47 13.40
CA CYS A 51 -1.49 -11.16 12.86
C CYS A 51 -0.44 -12.12 13.40
N GLU A 52 0.33 -12.69 12.51
CA GLU A 52 1.50 -13.48 12.80
C GLU A 52 2.74 -12.60 12.74
N LEU A 53 3.54 -12.62 13.77
CA LEU A 53 4.83 -11.95 13.80
C LEU A 53 5.91 -13.02 13.71
N GLY A 54 6.63 -13.00 12.59
CA GLY A 54 7.83 -13.81 12.38
C GLY A 54 9.02 -13.21 13.11
N VAL A 55 10.20 -13.27 12.50
CA VAL A 55 11.41 -12.68 13.10
C VAL A 55 11.31 -11.15 13.04
N LEU A 56 11.54 -10.52 14.19
CA LEU A 56 11.55 -9.07 14.38
C LEU A 56 12.93 -8.67 14.94
N ARG A 57 13.90 -8.45 14.03
CA ARG A 57 15.28 -8.07 14.38
C ARG A 57 15.74 -6.80 13.65
N GLY A 58 14.98 -6.34 12.68
CA GLY A 58 15.29 -5.18 11.86
C GLY A 58 14.96 -3.85 12.53
N ASN A 59 15.09 -2.78 11.76
CA ASN A 59 14.84 -1.42 12.21
C ASN A 59 13.56 -0.86 11.61
N ILE A 60 12.82 -0.05 12.38
CA ILE A 60 11.68 0.73 11.89
C ILE A 60 11.97 2.20 12.10
N VAL A 61 11.90 2.98 11.01
CA VAL A 61 12.13 4.42 11.00
C VAL A 61 10.87 5.12 10.48
N PHE A 62 10.44 6.17 11.15
CA PHE A 62 9.31 7.00 10.72
C PHE A 62 9.80 8.27 10.05
N SER A 63 9.16 8.69 8.94
CA SER A 63 9.50 9.91 8.19
C SER A 63 9.17 11.20 8.94
N SER A 64 8.43 11.12 10.04
CA SER A 64 8.01 12.25 10.87
C SER A 64 7.91 11.83 12.32
N GLU A 65 7.67 12.80 13.22
CA GLU A 65 7.41 12.53 14.63
C GLU A 65 6.31 11.48 14.80
N PRO A 66 6.59 10.32 15.42
CA PRO A 66 5.63 9.24 15.53
C PRO A 66 4.44 9.61 16.45
N TYR A 67 3.25 9.30 15.98
CA TYR A 67 2.00 9.43 16.74
C TYR A 67 1.25 8.08 16.71
N LYS A 68 0.26 7.94 17.59
CA LYS A 68 -0.54 6.71 17.72
C LYS A 68 -1.18 6.31 16.40
N GLY A 69 -0.81 5.13 15.90
CA GLY A 69 -1.38 4.57 14.66
C GLY A 69 -0.96 5.27 13.37
N ILE A 70 0.24 5.84 13.32
CA ILE A 70 0.84 6.33 12.07
C ILE A 70 0.93 5.20 11.03
N LEU A 71 1.16 3.96 11.49
CA LEU A 71 1.06 2.71 10.74
C LEU A 71 -0.08 1.86 11.29
N LYS A 72 -1.05 1.52 10.44
CA LYS A 72 -2.17 0.63 10.77
C LYS A 72 -2.09 -0.65 9.95
N ILE A 73 -2.14 -1.81 10.61
CA ILE A 73 -1.98 -3.12 9.98
C ILE A 73 -3.21 -3.99 10.29
N GLY A 74 -3.76 -4.64 9.29
CA GLY A 74 -4.82 -5.63 9.48
C GLY A 74 -6.24 -5.07 9.53
N LEU A 75 -6.46 -3.81 9.11
CA LEU A 75 -7.82 -3.29 8.91
C LEU A 75 -8.53 -4.07 7.80
N THR A 76 -9.81 -4.39 8.02
CA THR A 76 -10.64 -5.06 6.99
C THR A 76 -11.09 -4.06 5.93
N ASP A 77 -11.32 -4.58 4.73
CA ASP A 77 -12.08 -3.87 3.69
C ASP A 77 -13.58 -4.00 3.99
N PRO A 78 -14.38 -2.94 3.88
CA PRO A 78 -15.83 -3.01 4.08
C PRO A 78 -16.55 -4.03 3.19
N LEU A 79 -15.98 -4.32 2.01
CA LEU A 79 -16.57 -5.25 1.05
C LEU A 79 -16.13 -6.70 1.23
N ARG A 80 -15.15 -6.97 2.11
CA ARG A 80 -14.58 -8.31 2.28
C ARG A 80 -14.29 -8.63 3.74
N THR A 81 -14.99 -9.60 4.29
CA THR A 81 -14.62 -10.22 5.55
C THR A 81 -13.55 -11.28 5.27
N ILE A 82 -12.31 -11.00 5.65
CA ILE A 82 -11.18 -11.92 5.46
C ILE A 82 -10.68 -12.36 6.83
N SER A 83 -10.57 -13.68 7.01
CA SER A 83 -10.02 -14.29 8.23
C SER A 83 -8.51 -14.48 8.17
N THR A 84 -7.90 -14.41 6.98
CA THR A 84 -6.45 -14.59 6.78
C THR A 84 -5.66 -13.64 7.65
N PRO A 85 -4.74 -14.13 8.49
CA PRO A 85 -3.89 -13.28 9.31
C PRO A 85 -2.93 -12.46 8.44
N SER A 86 -2.63 -11.24 8.88
CA SER A 86 -1.47 -10.52 8.35
C SER A 86 -0.18 -11.17 8.86
N PHE A 87 0.91 -11.02 8.12
CA PHE A 87 2.21 -11.58 8.49
C PHE A 87 3.30 -10.51 8.35
N LEU A 88 4.17 -10.41 9.36
CA LEU A 88 5.32 -9.51 9.33
C LEU A 88 6.57 -10.23 9.80
N ALA A 89 7.60 -10.24 8.97
CA ALA A 89 8.96 -10.61 9.33
C ALA A 89 9.89 -9.47 8.87
N ILE A 90 10.57 -8.84 9.81
CA ILE A 90 11.40 -7.67 9.57
C ILE A 90 12.81 -7.98 10.07
N HIS A 91 13.69 -8.34 9.15
CA HIS A 91 15.11 -8.57 9.45
C HIS A 91 15.94 -7.34 9.07
N GLY A 92 15.59 -6.65 7.96
CA GLY A 92 16.22 -5.44 7.45
C GLY A 92 15.53 -4.15 7.94
N ASN A 93 15.36 -3.19 7.05
CA ASN A 93 14.87 -1.86 7.38
C ASN A 93 13.46 -1.60 6.84
N LEU A 94 12.59 -1.06 7.68
CA LEU A 94 11.26 -0.59 7.30
C LEU A 94 11.16 0.92 7.57
N HIS A 95 11.03 1.72 6.51
CA HIS A 95 10.77 3.16 6.59
C HIS A 95 9.28 3.41 6.35
N VAL A 96 8.64 4.17 7.26
CA VAL A 96 7.20 4.36 7.26
C VAL A 96 6.84 5.83 7.24
N GLY A 97 6.06 6.22 6.26
CA GLY A 97 5.43 7.53 6.16
C GLY A 97 4.14 7.66 6.98
N LYS A 98 3.59 8.88 6.99
CA LYS A 98 2.35 9.20 7.73
C LYS A 98 1.14 8.46 7.13
N ASN A 99 0.18 8.12 8.01
CA ASN A 99 -1.11 7.57 7.60
C ASN A 99 -1.00 6.35 6.66
N THR A 100 -0.03 5.47 6.92
CA THR A 100 0.16 4.24 6.17
C THR A 100 -0.83 3.17 6.65
N ILE A 101 -1.49 2.53 5.70
CA ILE A 101 -2.47 1.46 5.96
C ILE A 101 -2.09 0.20 5.19
N LEU A 102 -1.85 -0.88 5.92
CA LEU A 102 -1.70 -2.24 5.40
C LEU A 102 -2.95 -3.03 5.77
N ARG A 103 -3.73 -3.46 4.78
CA ARG A 103 -5.00 -4.14 5.06
C ARG A 103 -4.79 -5.59 5.47
N ARG A 104 -5.88 -6.22 5.92
CA ARG A 104 -5.91 -7.59 6.42
C ARG A 104 -5.30 -8.58 5.43
N GLY A 105 -4.58 -9.57 5.96
CA GLY A 105 -3.92 -10.61 5.16
C GLY A 105 -2.67 -10.14 4.40
N THR A 106 -2.27 -8.87 4.52
CA THR A 106 -1.01 -8.40 3.94
C THR A 106 0.17 -9.12 4.60
N ARG A 107 1.07 -9.63 3.79
CA ARG A 107 2.28 -10.35 4.20
C ARG A 107 3.51 -9.55 3.81
N ILE A 108 4.38 -9.26 4.77
CA ILE A 108 5.64 -8.53 4.54
C ILE A 108 6.80 -9.36 5.05
N LEU A 109 7.75 -9.62 4.18
CA LEU A 109 9.05 -10.20 4.51
C LEU A 109 10.14 -9.22 4.04
N ILE A 110 10.95 -8.74 4.97
CA ILE A 110 12.13 -7.93 4.68
C ILE A 110 13.35 -8.75 5.11
N GLU A 111 14.19 -9.12 4.15
CA GLU A 111 15.44 -9.84 4.39
C GLU A 111 16.49 -8.94 5.06
N PRO A 112 17.59 -9.48 5.60
CA PRO A 112 18.57 -8.71 6.38
C PRO A 112 19.13 -7.47 5.66
N GLU A 113 19.42 -7.58 4.37
CA GLU A 113 19.92 -6.47 3.53
C GLU A 113 18.79 -5.66 2.88
N GLY A 114 17.54 -6.10 3.07
CA GLY A 114 16.37 -5.50 2.45
C GLY A 114 15.96 -4.18 3.11
N THR A 115 15.49 -3.25 2.30
CA THR A 115 14.90 -1.99 2.76
C THR A 115 13.55 -1.76 2.08
N LEU A 116 12.49 -1.68 2.88
CA LEU A 116 11.17 -1.29 2.42
C LEU A 116 10.89 0.15 2.81
N GLN A 117 10.69 1.03 1.82
CA GLN A 117 10.33 2.42 2.03
C GLN A 117 8.87 2.63 1.61
N ILE A 118 8.03 3.00 2.56
CA ILE A 118 6.63 3.35 2.34
C ILE A 118 6.45 4.82 2.67
N GLN A 119 6.15 5.64 1.67
CA GLN A 119 5.97 7.07 1.84
C GLN A 119 4.61 7.42 2.49
N ASP A 120 4.34 8.71 2.67
CA ASP A 120 3.12 9.19 3.31
C ASP A 120 1.85 8.78 2.55
N TYR A 121 0.77 8.46 3.30
CA TYR A 121 -0.58 8.21 2.77
C TYR A 121 -0.70 6.99 1.83
N VAL A 122 0.19 6.03 1.95
CA VAL A 122 0.13 4.79 1.18
C VAL A 122 -0.92 3.85 1.76
N SER A 123 -1.72 3.25 0.88
CA SER A 123 -2.70 2.23 1.24
C SER A 123 -2.45 0.94 0.45
N ILE A 124 -2.23 -0.16 1.17
CA ILE A 124 -2.02 -1.48 0.60
C ILE A 124 -3.24 -2.35 0.88
N GLY A 125 -3.81 -2.93 -0.16
CA GLY A 125 -5.03 -3.72 -0.16
C GLY A 125 -4.92 -5.03 0.64
N VAL A 126 -6.03 -5.77 0.70
CA VAL A 126 -6.09 -7.05 1.42
C VAL A 126 -5.30 -8.13 0.69
N CYS A 127 -4.69 -9.04 1.46
CA CYS A 127 -3.96 -10.20 0.95
C CYS A 127 -2.83 -9.87 -0.04
N CYS A 128 -2.22 -8.69 0.07
CA CYS A 128 -1.02 -8.36 -0.68
C CYS A 128 0.21 -9.05 -0.09
N SER A 129 1.21 -9.35 -0.93
CA SER A 129 2.50 -9.90 -0.51
C SER A 129 3.62 -8.98 -0.95
N ILE A 130 4.49 -8.59 -0.02
CA ILE A 130 5.67 -7.78 -0.28
C ILE A 130 6.90 -8.53 0.24
N GLN A 131 7.83 -8.81 -0.67
CA GLN A 131 9.06 -9.53 -0.37
C GLN A 131 10.25 -8.68 -0.80
N VAL A 132 11.12 -8.37 0.15
CA VAL A 132 12.18 -7.38 -0.01
C VAL A 132 13.52 -8.02 0.29
N SER A 133 14.33 -8.20 -0.74
CA SER A 133 15.70 -8.69 -0.63
C SER A 133 16.74 -7.59 -0.77
N THR A 134 16.41 -6.53 -1.52
CA THR A 134 17.29 -5.36 -1.72
C THR A 134 16.59 -4.06 -1.33
N ASN A 135 15.81 -3.47 -2.24
CA ASN A 135 15.11 -2.22 -1.96
C ASN A 135 13.78 -2.12 -2.71
N ILE A 136 12.71 -1.85 -1.98
CA ILE A 136 11.41 -1.50 -2.55
C ILE A 136 10.99 -0.14 -2.00
N SER A 137 10.77 0.82 -2.92
CA SER A 137 10.24 2.15 -2.61
C SER A 137 8.81 2.27 -3.13
N ILE A 138 7.89 2.75 -2.27
CA ILE A 138 6.49 3.01 -2.62
C ILE A 138 6.20 4.48 -2.35
N GLY A 139 5.97 5.22 -3.43
CA GLY A 139 5.79 6.67 -3.43
C GLY A 139 4.54 7.15 -2.70
N LYS A 140 4.53 8.44 -2.37
CA LYS A 140 3.50 9.14 -1.61
C LYS A 140 2.11 8.97 -2.24
N ALA A 141 1.09 8.78 -1.39
CA ALA A 141 -0.31 8.66 -1.77
C ALA A 141 -0.60 7.57 -2.82
N THR A 142 0.28 6.56 -2.90
CA THR A 142 0.11 5.40 -3.77
C THR A 142 -0.90 4.43 -3.15
N SER A 143 -1.75 3.87 -3.99
CA SER A 143 -2.73 2.86 -3.60
C SER A 143 -2.49 1.56 -4.34
N ILE A 144 -2.37 0.47 -3.59
CA ILE A 144 -2.17 -0.88 -4.12
C ILE A 144 -3.43 -1.69 -3.88
N GLY A 145 -3.97 -2.26 -4.94
CA GLY A 145 -5.17 -3.10 -4.93
C GLY A 145 -4.94 -4.45 -4.23
N ASN A 146 -6.03 -5.17 -4.04
CA ASN A 146 -6.05 -6.44 -3.31
C ASN A 146 -5.30 -7.55 -4.06
N ASN A 147 -4.75 -8.54 -3.33
CA ASN A 147 -4.08 -9.72 -3.88
C ASN A 147 -2.94 -9.38 -4.85
N THR A 148 -2.26 -8.27 -4.65
CA THR A 148 -1.11 -7.85 -5.46
C THR A 148 0.18 -8.33 -4.81
N THR A 149 1.09 -8.84 -5.64
CA THR A 149 2.41 -9.29 -5.22
C THR A 149 3.47 -8.30 -5.68
N ILE A 150 4.38 -7.92 -4.78
CA ILE A 150 5.53 -7.06 -5.04
C ILE A 150 6.78 -7.78 -4.55
N MET A 151 7.74 -8.04 -5.46
CA MET A 151 8.96 -8.76 -5.11
C MET A 151 10.15 -8.25 -5.93
N ASP A 152 11.25 -7.94 -5.27
CA ASP A 152 12.48 -7.46 -5.89
C ASP A 152 13.49 -8.58 -6.16
N THR A 153 13.06 -9.83 -6.04
CA THR A 153 13.86 -11.04 -6.28
C THR A 153 13.07 -12.10 -7.04
N ASP A 154 13.76 -12.91 -7.84
CA ASP A 154 13.22 -14.13 -8.43
C ASP A 154 13.53 -15.37 -7.54
N PHE A 155 14.20 -15.21 -6.40
CA PHE A 155 14.70 -16.26 -5.49
C PHE A 155 15.71 -17.23 -6.10
N HIS A 156 15.55 -17.59 -7.36
CA HIS A 156 16.36 -18.58 -8.04
C HIS A 156 17.18 -17.97 -9.17
N TYR A 157 18.39 -18.50 -9.38
CA TYR A 157 19.22 -18.12 -10.49
C TYR A 157 18.88 -18.94 -11.73
N ILE A 158 18.98 -18.32 -12.89
CA ILE A 158 18.75 -18.95 -14.18
C ILE A 158 20.01 -18.77 -15.03
N VAL A 159 20.56 -19.87 -15.57
CA VAL A 159 21.65 -19.83 -16.53
C VAL A 159 21.13 -19.74 -17.96
N ASN A 160 21.66 -18.82 -18.73
CA ASN A 160 21.46 -18.81 -20.17
C ASN A 160 22.45 -19.81 -20.80
N THR A 161 21.94 -20.94 -21.29
CA THR A 161 22.77 -22.04 -21.82
C THR A 161 23.39 -21.72 -23.17
N THR A 162 22.97 -20.63 -23.85
CA THR A 162 23.58 -20.22 -25.13
C THR A 162 24.94 -19.52 -24.89
N ASN A 163 25.09 -18.79 -23.80
CA ASN A 163 26.32 -18.06 -23.51
C ASN A 163 26.91 -18.35 -22.11
N ASN A 164 26.34 -19.35 -21.41
CA ASN A 164 26.72 -19.78 -20.06
C ASN A 164 26.73 -18.65 -19.00
N CYS A 165 25.91 -17.62 -19.19
CA CYS A 165 25.82 -16.50 -18.27
C CYS A 165 24.64 -16.64 -17.30
N VAL A 166 24.86 -16.26 -16.04
CA VAL A 166 23.81 -16.14 -15.00
C VAL A 166 23.58 -14.67 -14.72
N LYS A 167 22.33 -14.24 -14.78
CA LYS A 167 21.94 -12.87 -14.42
C LYS A 167 21.61 -12.78 -12.93
N ASN A 168 21.79 -11.59 -12.36
CA ASN A 168 21.35 -11.30 -10.99
C ASN A 168 19.85 -11.56 -10.86
N ASN A 169 19.48 -12.30 -9.82
CA ASN A 169 18.07 -12.61 -9.51
C ASN A 169 17.38 -11.51 -8.73
N GLN A 170 18.06 -10.41 -8.40
CA GLN A 170 17.55 -9.29 -7.62
C GLN A 170 17.74 -7.97 -8.37
N ALA A 171 16.77 -7.04 -8.24
CA ALA A 171 16.89 -5.65 -8.67
C ALA A 171 15.85 -4.80 -7.95
N PRO A 172 16.18 -3.55 -7.54
CA PRO A 172 15.28 -2.70 -6.78
C PRO A 172 13.99 -2.37 -7.53
N ILE A 173 12.94 -2.06 -6.76
CA ILE A 173 11.64 -1.59 -7.26
C ILE A 173 11.43 -0.16 -6.78
N ASP A 174 10.99 0.73 -7.68
CA ASP A 174 10.62 2.11 -7.38
C ASP A 174 9.25 2.45 -7.95
N ILE A 175 8.24 2.50 -7.09
CA ILE A 175 6.87 2.87 -7.45
C ILE A 175 6.70 4.36 -7.15
N GLY A 176 6.47 5.16 -8.20
CA GLY A 176 6.34 6.61 -8.10
C GLY A 176 5.16 7.08 -7.26
N ASP A 177 5.12 8.38 -6.98
CA ASP A 177 4.05 9.02 -6.22
C ASP A 177 2.69 8.90 -6.93
N HIS A 178 1.60 8.88 -6.14
CA HIS A 178 0.22 8.89 -6.64
C HIS A 178 -0.13 7.74 -7.60
N ASN A 179 0.65 6.67 -7.59
CA ASN A 179 0.37 5.51 -8.42
C ASN A 179 -0.89 4.78 -7.95
N TRP A 180 -1.57 4.14 -8.87
CA TRP A 180 -2.65 3.22 -8.58
C TRP A 180 -2.37 1.86 -9.20
N ILE A 181 -1.97 0.92 -8.37
CA ILE A 181 -1.79 -0.47 -8.78
C ILE A 181 -3.11 -1.18 -8.58
N GLY A 182 -3.65 -1.77 -9.62
CA GLY A 182 -4.89 -2.56 -9.59
C GLY A 182 -4.77 -3.82 -8.74
N SER A 183 -5.90 -4.48 -8.51
CA SER A 183 -5.90 -5.77 -7.81
C SER A 183 -5.36 -6.88 -8.70
N TYR A 184 -4.75 -7.91 -8.06
CA TYR A 184 -4.19 -9.09 -8.75
C TYR A 184 -3.06 -8.74 -9.73
N CYS A 185 -2.30 -7.69 -9.47
CA CYS A 185 -1.10 -7.36 -10.23
C CYS A 185 0.13 -8.03 -9.63
N THR A 186 1.17 -8.15 -10.45
CA THR A 186 2.50 -8.60 -10.02
C THR A 186 3.54 -7.54 -10.38
N ILE A 187 4.21 -6.99 -9.39
CA ILE A 187 5.29 -6.01 -9.54
C ILE A 187 6.60 -6.74 -9.24
N LYS A 188 7.40 -6.95 -10.27
CA LYS A 188 8.65 -7.72 -10.19
C LYS A 188 9.87 -6.81 -10.12
N LYS A 189 10.98 -7.41 -9.77
CA LYS A 189 12.30 -6.79 -9.73
C LYS A 189 12.58 -5.91 -10.95
N GLY A 190 13.25 -4.79 -10.74
CA GLY A 190 13.61 -3.82 -11.75
C GLY A 190 12.47 -2.91 -12.23
N THR A 191 11.27 -3.05 -11.64
CA THR A 191 10.17 -2.14 -11.95
C THR A 191 10.45 -0.75 -11.40
N LYS A 192 10.37 0.27 -12.28
CA LYS A 192 10.26 1.67 -11.89
C LYS A 192 9.08 2.30 -12.64
N THR A 193 8.24 3.05 -11.94
CA THR A 193 7.07 3.71 -12.52
C THR A 193 7.12 5.21 -12.30
N PRO A 194 6.75 6.03 -13.32
CA PRO A 194 6.60 7.47 -13.12
C PRO A 194 5.47 7.81 -12.15
N LYS A 195 5.40 9.07 -11.73
CA LYS A 195 4.31 9.62 -10.92
C LYS A 195 2.96 9.41 -11.61
N GLY A 196 1.94 9.04 -10.83
CA GLY A 196 0.55 8.93 -11.29
C GLY A 196 0.28 7.76 -12.24
N THR A 197 1.23 6.81 -12.38
CA THR A 197 1.01 5.63 -13.21
C THR A 197 -0.13 4.79 -12.66
N ILE A 198 -1.03 4.37 -13.55
CA ILE A 198 -2.08 3.39 -13.26
C ILE A 198 -1.66 2.05 -13.86
N VAL A 199 -1.49 1.04 -13.03
CA VAL A 199 -1.30 -0.36 -13.47
C VAL A 199 -2.65 -1.05 -13.39
N ALA A 200 -3.30 -1.28 -14.52
CA ALA A 200 -4.62 -1.89 -14.52
C ALA A 200 -4.55 -3.40 -14.22
N GLY A 201 -5.40 -3.86 -13.30
CA GLY A 201 -5.60 -5.30 -13.02
C GLY A 201 -6.70 -5.91 -13.90
N PRO A 202 -6.95 -7.21 -13.79
CA PRO A 202 -6.11 -8.22 -13.15
C PRO A 202 -4.97 -8.72 -14.05
N ASN A 203 -4.01 -9.42 -13.44
CA ASN A 203 -2.90 -10.12 -14.13
C ASN A 203 -1.89 -9.23 -14.86
N SER A 204 -1.89 -7.91 -14.63
CA SER A 204 -0.81 -7.07 -15.15
C SER A 204 0.49 -7.34 -14.40
N MET A 205 1.58 -7.51 -15.16
CA MET A 205 2.91 -7.77 -14.64
C MET A 205 3.88 -6.71 -15.11
N THR A 206 4.53 -6.04 -14.16
CA THR A 206 5.60 -5.08 -14.43
C THR A 206 6.96 -5.69 -14.05
N SER A 207 7.99 -5.49 -14.87
CA SER A 207 9.32 -6.07 -14.65
C SER A 207 10.44 -5.26 -15.31
N LYS A 208 10.23 -3.97 -15.56
CA LYS A 208 11.19 -3.08 -16.23
C LYS A 208 11.06 -1.63 -15.74
N ASP A 209 12.03 -0.82 -16.10
CA ASP A 209 11.99 0.63 -15.88
C ASP A 209 11.05 1.29 -16.89
N TYR A 210 9.93 1.83 -16.41
CA TYR A 210 8.93 2.55 -17.24
C TYR A 210 9.18 4.05 -17.29
N THR A 211 10.12 4.61 -16.50
CA THR A 211 10.31 6.07 -16.39
C THR A 211 10.73 6.72 -17.72
N ASN A 212 11.39 5.95 -18.61
CA ASN A 212 11.77 6.40 -19.94
C ASN A 212 10.87 5.82 -21.07
N ILE A 213 9.79 5.11 -20.70
CA ILE A 213 8.93 4.40 -21.66
C ILE A 213 7.55 5.04 -21.70
N VAL A 214 7.04 5.48 -20.53
CA VAL A 214 5.73 6.11 -20.41
C VAL A 214 5.84 7.43 -19.66
N LYS A 215 4.97 8.37 -19.96
CA LYS A 215 4.89 9.65 -19.26
C LYS A 215 4.22 9.49 -17.89
N GLU A 216 4.33 10.51 -17.05
CA GLU A 216 3.49 10.64 -15.87
C GLU A 216 2.00 10.52 -16.24
N TYR A 217 1.20 9.98 -15.32
CA TYR A 217 -0.26 9.83 -15.50
C TYR A 217 -0.66 8.95 -16.68
N SER A 218 0.13 7.93 -16.97
CA SER A 218 -0.18 6.91 -17.97
C SER A 218 -0.82 5.69 -17.36
N LEU A 219 -1.64 4.99 -18.15
CA LEU A 219 -2.20 3.68 -17.83
C LEU A 219 -1.42 2.62 -18.59
N ILE A 220 -0.93 1.65 -17.85
CA ILE A 220 -0.26 0.45 -18.37
C ILE A 220 -1.02 -0.80 -17.96
N ALA A 221 -1.03 -1.83 -18.81
CA ALA A 221 -1.69 -3.10 -18.52
C ALA A 221 -1.07 -4.26 -19.30
N GLY A 222 -1.40 -5.48 -18.91
CA GLY A 222 -0.99 -6.71 -19.57
C GLY A 222 0.19 -7.42 -18.92
N SER A 223 0.61 -8.56 -19.48
CA SER A 223 1.72 -9.37 -18.99
C SER A 223 2.62 -9.80 -20.17
N PRO A 224 3.75 -9.09 -20.39
CA PRO A 224 4.25 -7.91 -19.67
C PRO A 224 3.40 -6.66 -19.90
N ALA A 225 3.36 -5.76 -18.91
CA ALA A 225 2.59 -4.52 -18.99
C ALA A 225 3.16 -3.57 -20.06
N THR A 226 2.26 -2.98 -20.86
CA THR A 226 2.55 -2.01 -21.92
C THR A 226 1.66 -0.79 -21.79
N LEU A 227 2.02 0.32 -22.45
CA LEU A 227 1.22 1.54 -22.48
C LEU A 227 -0.14 1.27 -23.13
N ILE A 228 -1.22 1.69 -22.47
CA ILE A 228 -2.59 1.63 -22.98
C ILE A 228 -3.13 3.02 -23.27
N ALA A 229 -2.90 3.98 -22.37
CA ALA A 229 -3.35 5.36 -22.53
C ALA A 229 -2.48 6.34 -21.73
N GLU A 230 -2.46 7.58 -22.15
CA GLU A 230 -1.78 8.69 -21.47
C GLU A 230 -2.79 9.68 -20.87
N ASN A 231 -2.31 10.58 -20.02
CA ASN A 231 -3.09 11.69 -19.43
C ASN A 231 -4.29 11.24 -18.58
N LEU A 232 -4.16 10.10 -17.89
CA LEU A 232 -5.18 9.57 -16.99
C LEU A 232 -4.78 9.77 -15.54
N ARG A 233 -5.59 10.50 -14.77
CA ARG A 233 -5.38 10.69 -13.34
C ARG A 233 -6.45 9.95 -12.55
N ARG A 234 -6.02 9.20 -11.54
CA ARG A 234 -6.95 8.67 -10.56
C ARG A 234 -7.48 9.81 -9.68
N ILE A 235 -8.79 9.83 -9.47
CA ILE A 235 -9.39 10.64 -8.42
C ILE A 235 -9.20 9.92 -7.09
N ASN A 236 -8.39 10.49 -6.20
CA ASN A 236 -8.09 9.96 -4.87
C ASN A 236 -8.59 10.90 -3.76
N ASN A 237 -9.47 11.84 -4.12
CA ASN A 237 -10.12 12.77 -3.22
C ASN A 237 -11.51 12.24 -2.87
N ILE A 238 -11.73 11.89 -1.60
CA ILE A 238 -13.00 11.30 -1.14
C ILE A 238 -14.18 12.23 -1.38
N HIS A 239 -14.00 13.54 -1.21
CA HIS A 239 -15.06 14.51 -1.46
C HIS A 239 -15.43 14.56 -2.95
N SER A 240 -14.43 14.59 -3.83
CA SER A 240 -14.65 14.55 -5.28
C SER A 240 -15.34 13.27 -5.72
N GLU A 241 -14.95 12.11 -5.18
CA GLU A 241 -15.63 10.85 -5.44
C GLU A 241 -17.11 10.87 -4.97
N GLU A 242 -17.42 11.53 -3.84
CA GLU A 242 -18.79 11.67 -3.36
C GLU A 242 -19.62 12.60 -4.28
N VAL A 243 -19.04 13.71 -4.73
CA VAL A 243 -19.67 14.62 -5.71
C VAL A 243 -20.00 13.85 -6.99
N LEU A 244 -19.03 13.12 -7.55
CA LEU A 244 -19.23 12.30 -8.77
C LEU A 244 -20.28 11.22 -8.59
N ARG A 245 -20.25 10.51 -7.45
CA ARG A 245 -21.24 9.49 -7.14
C ARG A 245 -22.66 10.05 -7.10
N ASN A 246 -22.84 11.24 -6.54
CA ASN A 246 -24.14 11.90 -6.48
C ASN A 246 -24.56 12.46 -7.85
N TYR A 247 -23.63 12.96 -8.65
CA TYR A 247 -23.87 13.41 -10.01
C TYR A 247 -24.33 12.27 -10.91
N PHE A 248 -23.59 11.16 -10.94
CA PHE A 248 -23.90 10.00 -11.79
C PHE A 248 -25.13 9.19 -11.37
N LYS A 249 -25.69 9.43 -10.18
CA LYS A 249 -27.04 8.93 -9.84
C LYS A 249 -28.15 9.62 -10.62
N LYS A 250 -27.91 10.85 -11.12
CA LYS A 250 -28.91 11.68 -11.81
C LYS A 250 -28.62 11.84 -13.30
N SER A 251 -27.42 11.58 -13.74
CA SER A 251 -26.94 11.72 -15.12
C SER A 251 -26.08 10.53 -15.49
N GLN A 252 -26.17 10.08 -16.74
CA GLN A 252 -25.39 8.94 -17.26
C GLN A 252 -24.24 9.37 -18.18
N THR A 253 -23.99 10.66 -18.32
CA THR A 253 -23.00 11.21 -19.24
C THR A 253 -21.73 11.62 -18.52
N PHE A 254 -20.93 12.45 -19.12
CA PHE A 254 -19.65 12.89 -18.60
C PHE A 254 -19.81 13.99 -17.54
N TYR A 255 -18.88 14.02 -16.59
CA TYR A 255 -18.66 15.14 -15.70
C TYR A 255 -17.40 15.88 -16.13
N THR A 256 -17.52 17.17 -16.43
CA THR A 256 -16.36 18.00 -16.85
C THR A 256 -15.78 18.71 -15.62
N ILE A 257 -14.46 18.66 -15.50
CA ILE A 257 -13.70 19.35 -14.46
C ILE A 257 -12.97 20.52 -15.12
N GLU A 258 -13.08 21.72 -14.54
CA GLU A 258 -12.32 22.87 -15.01
C GLU A 258 -10.82 22.62 -14.85
N ALA A 259 -10.03 23.08 -15.81
CA ALA A 259 -8.60 22.77 -15.89
C ALA A 259 -7.79 23.21 -14.65
N ASP A 260 -8.15 24.36 -14.06
CA ASP A 260 -7.55 24.92 -12.85
C ASP A 260 -7.90 24.12 -11.57
N GLN A 261 -9.00 23.36 -11.59
CA GLN A 261 -9.46 22.54 -10.49
C GLN A 261 -8.96 21.08 -10.56
N LEU A 262 -8.41 20.66 -11.71
CA LEU A 262 -8.06 19.27 -11.97
C LEU A 262 -7.15 18.67 -10.90
N GLU A 263 -6.14 19.39 -10.45
CA GLU A 263 -5.19 18.89 -9.45
C GLU A 263 -5.84 18.72 -8.08
N SER A 264 -6.54 19.74 -7.57
CA SER A 264 -7.24 19.70 -6.30
C SER A 264 -8.38 18.67 -6.29
N PHE A 265 -9.02 18.45 -7.43
CA PHE A 265 -10.08 17.49 -7.60
C PHE A 265 -9.57 16.04 -7.55
N CYS A 266 -8.39 15.78 -8.09
CA CYS A 266 -7.83 14.43 -8.15
C CYS A 266 -7.01 14.04 -6.91
N LEU A 267 -6.30 15.00 -6.30
CA LEU A 267 -5.39 14.69 -5.19
C LEU A 267 -6.13 14.49 -3.86
N PRO A 268 -5.65 13.59 -3.01
CA PRO A 268 -6.24 13.41 -1.68
C PRO A 268 -6.12 14.69 -0.87
N ASN A 269 -7.17 15.03 -0.13
CA ASN A 269 -7.10 16.13 0.84
C ASN A 269 -6.26 15.70 2.04
N LEU A 270 -4.97 16.00 2.01
CA LEU A 270 -3.98 15.58 3.02
C LEU A 270 -4.12 16.32 4.36
N ASN A 271 -4.97 17.34 4.42
CA ASN A 271 -5.18 18.15 5.63
C ASN A 271 -6.32 17.63 6.53
N ASN A 272 -7.16 16.71 6.05
CA ASN A 272 -8.19 16.11 6.88
C ASN A 272 -7.58 15.03 7.79
N LYS A 273 -7.46 15.34 9.08
CA LYS A 273 -7.21 14.35 10.14
C LYS A 273 -8.35 13.32 10.12
N CYS A 274 -8.07 12.09 9.70
CA CYS A 274 -9.00 10.95 9.89
C CYS A 274 -9.07 10.54 11.36
#